data_e3523f1afd46eb117d23815095e1537b
#
_entry.id   e3523f1afd46eb117d23815095e1537b
#
_cell.length_a   1.000
_cell.length_b   1.000
_cell.length_c   1.000
_cell.angle_alpha   90.00
_cell.angle_beta   90.00
_cell.angle_gamma   90.00
#
_symmetry.space_group_name_H-M   'P 1'
#
loop_
_entity.id
_entity.type
_entity.pdbx_description
1 polymer ?
#
loop_
_entity_poly.entity_id
_entity_poly.type
_entity_poly.pdbx_seq_one_letter_code
_entity_poly.pdbx_strand_id
1 'polypeptide(L)'
;MDCISRQEDDFTECSFNGLCVEDVSKQNLSVNSCLFTNCGFIACNYRKSQFSDVVFKNCDLSNINLSGCGFYRVEFIGCKLTGTNFSESIFNHT
;
A
#
# COMPACT_ATOMS: atom_id res chain seq x y z
N MET A 1 15.50 -6.91 0.04
CA MET A 1 15.09 -6.07 -1.04
C MET A 1 13.98 -5.12 -0.65
N ASP A 2 14.13 -3.86 -0.93
CA ASP A 2 13.27 -2.84 -0.37
C ASP A 2 12.81 -1.88 -1.48
N CYS A 3 11.98 -2.38 -2.37
CA CYS A 3 11.52 -1.58 -3.49
C CYS A 3 10.68 -0.38 -3.05
N ILE A 4 9.88 -0.57 -2.02
CA ILE A 4 8.92 0.44 -1.62
C ILE A 4 9.57 1.70 -1.06
N SER A 5 10.80 1.62 -0.57
CA SER A 5 11.52 2.78 -0.06
C SER A 5 12.52 3.33 -1.05
N ARG A 6 12.58 2.81 -2.26
CA ARG A 6 13.45 3.35 -3.28
C ARG A 6 12.82 4.57 -3.94
N GLN A 7 13.55 5.19 -4.83
CA GLN A 7 13.08 6.34 -5.59
C GLN A 7 12.20 5.95 -6.77
N GLU A 8 11.84 4.69 -6.87
CA GLU A 8 10.99 4.21 -7.94
C GLU A 8 9.53 4.49 -7.62
N ASP A 9 8.76 4.79 -8.65
CA ASP A 9 7.34 5.09 -8.50
C ASP A 9 6.45 4.04 -9.16
N ASP A 10 7.04 2.99 -9.72
CA ASP A 10 6.30 1.97 -10.46
C ASP A 10 6.77 0.60 -10.01
N PHE A 11 5.84 -0.16 -9.43
CA PHE A 11 6.13 -1.50 -8.91
C PHE A 11 5.20 -2.50 -9.58
N THR A 12 5.76 -3.52 -10.22
CA THR A 12 4.98 -4.52 -10.93
C THR A 12 5.48 -5.92 -10.56
N GLU A 13 4.53 -6.79 -10.22
CA GLU A 13 4.81 -8.20 -9.92
C GLU A 13 5.84 -8.37 -8.81
N CYS A 14 5.74 -7.55 -7.79
CA CYS A 14 6.63 -7.63 -6.64
C CYS A 14 5.98 -8.41 -5.51
N SER A 15 6.80 -9.07 -4.71
CA SER A 15 6.32 -9.79 -3.54
C SER A 15 7.20 -9.41 -2.35
N PHE A 16 6.54 -8.95 -1.30
CA PHE A 16 7.23 -8.50 -0.09
C PHE A 16 6.74 -9.32 1.09
N ASN A 17 7.66 -9.84 1.89
CA ASN A 17 7.33 -10.64 3.06
C ASN A 17 8.14 -10.17 4.25
N GLY A 18 7.45 -9.75 5.30
CA GLY A 18 8.12 -9.32 6.53
C GLY A 18 8.78 -7.97 6.44
N LEU A 19 8.40 -7.16 5.46
CA LEU A 19 8.98 -5.84 5.26
C LEU A 19 8.42 -4.86 6.29
N CYS A 20 9.30 -4.03 6.84
CA CYS A 20 8.87 -2.96 7.74
C CYS A 20 9.34 -1.62 7.17
N VAL A 21 8.38 -0.75 6.87
CA VAL A 21 8.65 0.53 6.24
C VAL A 21 8.25 1.64 7.20
N GLU A 22 9.16 2.60 7.43
CA GLU A 22 8.90 3.71 8.33
C GLU A 22 9.20 5.04 7.67
N ASP A 23 8.36 6.02 7.97
CA ASP A 23 8.59 7.41 7.59
C ASP A 23 8.83 7.62 6.10
N VAL A 24 8.13 6.86 5.27
CA VAL A 24 8.22 7.01 3.82
C VAL A 24 7.04 7.86 3.35
N SER A 25 7.33 8.86 2.55
CA SER A 25 6.30 9.72 1.98
C SER A 25 6.52 9.79 0.47
N LYS A 26 5.61 9.17 -0.29
CA LYS A 26 5.65 9.17 -1.75
C LYS A 26 4.25 9.40 -2.30
N GLN A 27 4.19 10.05 -3.44
CA GLN A 27 2.91 10.32 -4.09
C GLN A 27 2.95 9.76 -5.51
N ASN A 28 1.77 9.46 -6.03
CA ASN A 28 1.61 9.02 -7.42
C ASN A 28 2.37 7.74 -7.72
N LEU A 29 2.39 6.82 -6.75
CA LEU A 29 2.95 5.51 -6.99
C LEU A 29 2.02 4.70 -7.88
N SER A 30 2.59 3.79 -8.65
CA SER A 30 1.82 2.84 -9.44
C SER A 30 2.24 1.44 -9.00
N VAL A 31 1.32 0.71 -8.38
CA VAL A 31 1.59 -0.61 -7.83
C VAL A 31 0.66 -1.61 -8.49
N ASN A 32 1.23 -2.57 -9.20
CA ASN A 32 0.45 -3.53 -9.98
C ASN A 32 0.90 -4.96 -9.70
N SER A 33 -0.07 -5.84 -9.47
CA SER A 33 0.19 -7.28 -9.32
C SER A 33 1.21 -7.57 -8.23
N CYS A 34 1.08 -6.89 -7.10
CA CYS A 34 2.02 -7.04 -5.99
C CYS A 34 1.37 -7.75 -4.81
N LEU A 35 2.18 -8.42 -4.02
CA LEU A 35 1.73 -9.11 -2.82
C LEU A 35 2.56 -8.65 -1.63
N PHE A 36 1.86 -8.20 -0.60
CA PHE A 36 2.49 -7.79 0.66
C PHE A 36 2.01 -8.73 1.76
N THR A 37 2.93 -9.45 2.38
CA THR A 37 2.61 -10.42 3.43
C THR A 37 3.38 -10.07 4.68
N ASN A 38 2.67 -9.96 5.80
CA ASN A 38 3.29 -9.67 7.11
C ASN A 38 4.13 -8.41 7.09
N CYS A 39 3.69 -7.41 6.35
CA CYS A 39 4.43 -6.15 6.23
C CYS A 39 3.85 -5.11 7.18
N GLY A 40 4.70 -4.20 7.63
CA GLY A 40 4.26 -3.09 8.46
C GLY A 40 4.65 -1.77 7.82
N PHE A 41 3.75 -0.81 7.85
CA PHE A 41 3.97 0.51 7.32
C PHE A 41 3.68 1.52 8.42
N ILE A 42 4.70 2.20 8.89
CA ILE A 42 4.60 3.11 10.03
C ILE A 42 4.86 4.54 9.59
N ALA A 43 3.92 5.43 9.89
CA ALA A 43 4.05 6.86 9.57
C ALA A 43 4.30 7.08 8.07
N CYS A 44 3.66 6.28 7.22
CA CYS A 44 3.83 6.37 5.78
C CYS A 44 2.74 7.19 5.15
N ASN A 45 3.06 7.79 4.01
CA ASN A 45 2.12 8.61 3.27
C ASN A 45 2.24 8.26 1.80
N TYR A 46 1.18 7.67 1.23
CA TYR A 46 1.18 7.24 -0.17
C TYR A 46 -0.02 7.83 -0.91
N ARG A 47 -0.25 9.11 -0.73
CA ARG A 47 -1.38 9.79 -1.35
C ARG A 47 -1.36 9.69 -2.87
N LYS A 48 -2.56 9.66 -3.46
CA LYS A 48 -2.74 9.74 -4.92
C LYS A 48 -2.02 8.63 -5.66
N SER A 49 -1.85 7.49 -5.02
CA SER A 49 -1.23 6.32 -5.64
C SER A 49 -2.31 5.42 -6.19
N GLN A 50 -1.91 4.51 -7.08
CA GLN A 50 -2.84 3.56 -7.66
C GLN A 50 -2.36 2.15 -7.41
N PHE A 51 -3.28 1.31 -6.96
CA PHE A 51 -3.02 -0.08 -6.65
C PHE A 51 -3.95 -0.94 -7.47
N SER A 52 -3.40 -1.85 -8.26
CA SER A 52 -4.17 -2.75 -9.11
C SER A 52 -3.72 -4.18 -8.91
N ASP A 53 -4.66 -5.08 -8.65
CA ASP A 53 -4.35 -6.50 -8.45
C ASP A 53 -3.34 -6.70 -7.32
N VAL A 54 -3.55 -6.00 -6.21
CA VAL A 54 -2.64 -6.02 -5.07
C VAL A 54 -3.32 -6.72 -3.91
N VAL A 55 -2.55 -7.54 -3.18
CA VAL A 55 -3.03 -8.21 -1.98
C VAL A 55 -2.17 -7.78 -0.80
N PHE A 56 -2.83 -7.31 0.26
CA PHE A 56 -2.20 -7.03 1.54
C PHE A 56 -2.69 -8.11 2.51
N LYS A 57 -1.79 -8.98 2.92
CA LYS A 57 -2.14 -10.07 3.81
C LYS A 57 -1.39 -9.95 5.13
N ASN A 58 -2.15 -9.87 6.22
CA ASN A 58 -1.60 -9.75 7.57
C ASN A 58 -0.66 -8.54 7.69
N CYS A 59 -1.04 -7.44 7.08
CA CYS A 59 -0.24 -6.23 7.10
C CYS A 59 -0.79 -5.22 8.10
N ASP A 60 0.09 -4.40 8.64
CA ASP A 60 -0.29 -3.32 9.53
C ASP A 60 -0.22 -2.01 8.75
N LEU A 61 -1.38 -1.47 8.43
CA LEU A 61 -1.51 -0.24 7.68
C LEU A 61 -2.12 0.86 8.54
N SER A 62 -1.98 0.75 9.84
CA SER A 62 -2.59 1.70 10.77
C SER A 62 -1.98 3.08 10.62
N ASN A 63 -2.85 4.09 10.64
CA ASN A 63 -2.44 5.49 10.65
C ASN A 63 -1.62 5.94 9.46
N ILE A 64 -1.71 5.24 8.33
CA ILE A 64 -1.06 5.71 7.12
C ILE A 64 -2.04 6.51 6.29
N ASN A 65 -1.50 7.32 5.39
CA ASN A 65 -2.32 8.19 4.56
C ASN A 65 -2.42 7.62 3.15
N LEU A 66 -3.63 7.19 2.79
CA LEU A 66 -3.92 6.67 1.45
C LEU A 66 -4.98 7.51 0.76
N SER A 67 -5.04 8.79 1.08
CA SER A 67 -6.06 9.66 0.50
C SER A 67 -5.85 9.85 -1.00
N GLY A 68 -6.93 9.89 -1.74
CA GLY A 68 -6.88 10.07 -3.19
C GLY A 68 -6.36 8.89 -3.95
N CYS A 69 -6.20 7.73 -3.31
CA CYS A 69 -5.68 6.55 -3.97
C CYS A 69 -6.77 5.82 -4.73
N GLY A 70 -6.37 5.10 -5.77
CA GLY A 70 -7.26 4.22 -6.49
C GLY A 70 -6.93 2.78 -6.16
N PHE A 71 -7.95 2.02 -5.79
CA PHE A 71 -7.79 0.62 -5.46
C PHE A 71 -8.64 -0.20 -6.43
N TYR A 72 -7.98 -0.97 -7.28
CA TYR A 72 -8.65 -1.77 -8.29
C TYR A 72 -8.30 -3.24 -8.07
N ARG A 73 -9.29 -4.05 -7.69
CA ARG A 73 -9.13 -5.47 -7.40
C ARG A 73 -8.05 -5.68 -6.33
N VAL A 74 -8.14 -4.88 -5.27
CA VAL A 74 -7.20 -4.96 -4.15
C VAL A 74 -7.88 -5.70 -3.01
N GLU A 75 -7.14 -6.57 -2.33
CA GLU A 75 -7.65 -7.31 -1.19
C GLU A 75 -6.85 -6.99 0.06
N PHE A 76 -7.59 -6.81 1.15
CA PHE A 76 -7.00 -6.62 2.47
C PHE A 76 -7.42 -7.81 3.32
N ILE A 77 -6.50 -8.71 3.60
CA ILE A 77 -6.79 -9.94 4.32
C ILE A 77 -6.05 -9.90 5.66
N GLY A 78 -6.83 -9.93 6.76
CA GLY A 78 -6.24 -9.92 8.09
C GLY A 78 -5.42 -8.67 8.39
N CYS A 79 -5.75 -7.56 7.75
CA CYS A 79 -4.97 -6.33 7.90
C CYS A 79 -5.49 -5.45 9.02
N LYS A 80 -4.59 -4.66 9.58
CA LYS A 80 -4.93 -3.69 10.60
C LYS A 80 -5.04 -2.33 9.92
N LEU A 81 -6.22 -1.74 9.95
CA LEU A 81 -6.51 -0.51 9.23
C LEU A 81 -6.97 0.61 10.15
N THR A 82 -6.64 0.55 11.41
CA THR A 82 -7.10 1.52 12.40
C THR A 82 -6.49 2.89 12.12
N GLY A 83 -7.35 3.89 11.95
CA GLY A 83 -6.86 5.25 11.70
C GLY A 83 -6.29 5.48 10.32
N THR A 84 -6.45 4.54 9.42
CA THR A 84 -5.99 4.70 8.04
C THR A 84 -6.86 5.72 7.33
N ASN A 85 -6.22 6.64 6.61
CA ASN A 85 -6.94 7.69 5.92
C ASN A 85 -7.19 7.29 4.46
N PHE A 86 -8.48 7.05 4.14
CA PHE A 86 -8.91 6.69 2.78
C PHE A 86 -9.72 7.81 2.13
N SER A 87 -9.55 9.04 2.57
CA SER A 87 -10.33 10.15 2.04
C SER A 87 -10.16 10.25 0.52
N GLU A 88 -11.27 10.46 -0.19
CA GLU A 88 -11.28 10.66 -1.63
C GLU A 88 -10.67 9.49 -2.40
N SER A 89 -10.58 8.33 -1.76
CA SER A 89 -10.09 7.13 -2.44
C SER A 89 -11.21 6.47 -3.22
N ILE A 90 -10.83 5.74 -4.25
CA ILE A 90 -11.76 5.01 -5.10
C ILE A 90 -11.53 3.52 -4.92
N PHE A 91 -12.60 2.79 -4.61
CA PHE A 91 -12.54 1.35 -4.43
C PHE A 91 -13.35 0.69 -5.52
N ASN A 92 -12.71 -0.19 -6.29
CA ASN A 92 -13.36 -0.90 -7.38
C ASN A 92 -13.01 -2.37 -7.26
N HIS A 93 -14.00 -3.21 -6.93
CA HIS A 93 -13.80 -4.65 -6.68
C HIS A 93 -12.80 -4.92 -5.57
N THR A 94 -12.82 -4.09 -4.55
CA THR A 94 -11.91 -4.21 -3.42
C THR A 94 -12.60 -4.81 -2.22
#